data_ebe0e3b2fa13748f3ca29e3c3e5e6384
#
_entry.id   ebe0e3b2fa13748f3ca29e3c3e5e6384
#
_cell.length_a   1.000
_cell.length_b   1.000
_cell.length_c   1.000
_cell.angle_alpha   90.00
_cell.angle_beta   90.00
_cell.angle_gamma   90.00
#
_symmetry.space_group_name_H-M   'P 1'
#
loop_
_entity.id
_entity.type
_entity.pdbx_description
1 polymer ?
#
loop_
_entity_poly.entity_id
_entity_poly.type
_entity_poly.pdbx_seq_one_letter_code
_entity_poly.pdbx_strand_id
1 'polypeptide(L)'
;MTVLVMPQPADGETDLKLNPADVKVETTKASGAGGQHVNTTESAIRLTHLPTGITVVMQDERSQHRNKDKAFKVLRARLFERKRTEEEAQRQSERAQIRGHGDRSERIRTYNFPTDRISDHRISMTRHGLDNMLQGGDLFDEFNQSLRDSEKEERLVSLLREVEKNR
;
A
#
# COMPACT_ATOMS: atom_id res chain seq x y z
N MET A 1 17.53 8.43 17.64
CA MET A 1 16.25 9.01 17.18
C MET A 1 16.14 8.74 15.70
N THR A 2 15.04 8.13 15.25
CA THR A 2 14.79 7.87 13.83
C THR A 2 13.65 8.78 13.38
N VAL A 3 13.86 9.55 12.32
CA VAL A 3 12.85 10.43 11.71
C VAL A 3 12.41 9.79 10.40
N LEU A 4 11.12 9.56 10.26
CA LEU A 4 10.50 8.98 9.07
C LEU A 4 9.63 10.04 8.40
N VAL A 5 9.91 10.33 7.13
CA VAL A 5 9.10 11.23 6.31
C VAL A 5 8.36 10.40 5.28
N MET A 6 7.04 10.49 5.26
CA MET A 6 6.19 9.79 4.30
C MET A 6 5.23 10.78 3.64
N PRO A 7 4.92 10.60 2.34
CA PRO A 7 3.88 11.38 1.69
C PRO A 7 2.52 11.09 2.33
N GLN A 8 1.74 12.11 2.57
CA GLN A 8 0.34 11.97 3.00
C GLN A 8 -0.50 11.67 1.76
N PRO A 9 -1.27 10.57 1.75
CA PRO A 9 -2.19 10.31 0.64
C PRO A 9 -3.24 11.42 0.56
N ALA A 10 -3.62 11.80 -0.66
CA ALA A 10 -4.70 12.75 -0.86
C ALA A 10 -6.02 12.14 -0.37
N ASP A 11 -6.73 12.87 0.50
CA ASP A 11 -8.05 12.49 0.98
C ASP A 11 -9.03 12.54 -0.20
N GLY A 12 -9.60 11.41 -0.61
CA GLY A 12 -10.69 11.47 -1.59
C GLY A 12 -11.07 10.25 -2.41
N GLU A 13 -10.35 9.14 -2.39
CA GLU A 13 -10.75 7.97 -3.21
C GLU A 13 -11.30 6.80 -2.39
N THR A 14 -12.46 7.02 -1.76
CA THR A 14 -13.16 5.96 -1.03
C THR A 14 -14.28 5.27 -1.83
N ASP A 15 -14.59 5.72 -3.04
CA ASP A 15 -15.65 5.11 -3.86
C ASP A 15 -15.11 3.98 -4.74
N LEU A 16 -15.19 2.75 -4.22
CA LEU A 16 -15.07 1.54 -5.02
C LEU A 16 -16.29 1.43 -5.95
N LYS A 17 -16.13 1.90 -7.20
CA LYS A 17 -17.10 1.66 -8.27
C LYS A 17 -16.99 0.20 -8.68
N LEU A 18 -17.94 -0.62 -8.25
CA LEU A 18 -18.07 -1.99 -8.73
C LEU A 18 -18.55 -1.98 -10.17
N ASN A 19 -17.76 -2.55 -11.08
CA ASN A 19 -18.21 -2.78 -12.43
C ASN A 19 -19.13 -4.02 -12.43
N PRO A 20 -20.39 -3.91 -12.89
CA PRO A 20 -21.32 -5.04 -12.94
C PRO A 20 -20.81 -6.23 -13.76
N ALA A 21 -19.94 -6.00 -14.74
CA ALA A 21 -19.35 -7.05 -15.56
C ALA A 21 -18.38 -7.96 -14.77
N ASP A 22 -17.80 -7.46 -13.69
CA ASP A 22 -16.84 -8.21 -12.87
C ASP A 22 -17.52 -9.05 -11.78
N VAL A 23 -18.86 -8.98 -11.67
CA VAL A 23 -19.60 -9.68 -10.62
C VAL A 23 -20.51 -10.73 -11.25
N LYS A 24 -20.21 -12.01 -10.99
CA LYS A 24 -21.06 -13.13 -11.33
C LYS A 24 -22.18 -13.25 -10.29
N VAL A 25 -23.44 -13.21 -10.73
CA VAL A 25 -24.64 -13.36 -9.89
C VAL A 25 -25.26 -14.71 -10.16
N GLU A 26 -25.41 -15.52 -9.12
CA GLU A 26 -26.06 -16.83 -9.18
C GLU A 26 -27.20 -16.87 -8.19
N THR A 27 -28.34 -17.42 -8.62
CA THR A 27 -29.49 -17.70 -7.74
C THR A 27 -29.41 -19.14 -7.25
N THR A 28 -29.64 -19.34 -6.00
CA THR A 28 -29.63 -20.66 -5.37
C THR A 28 -30.80 -20.83 -4.43
N LYS A 29 -31.14 -22.06 -4.12
CA LYS A 29 -32.14 -22.35 -3.10
C LYS A 29 -31.56 -22.03 -1.73
N ALA A 30 -32.36 -21.45 -0.84
CA ALA A 30 -31.94 -21.24 0.53
C ALA A 30 -31.75 -22.58 1.24
N SER A 31 -30.71 -22.71 2.06
CA SER A 31 -30.44 -23.89 2.88
C SER A 31 -30.90 -23.63 4.31
N GLY A 32 -31.62 -24.58 4.88
CA GLY A 32 -32.09 -24.49 6.29
C GLY A 32 -33.31 -25.31 6.55
N ALA A 33 -33.72 -25.42 7.83
CA ALA A 33 -34.96 -26.03 8.24
C ALA A 33 -36.15 -25.17 7.79
N GLY A 34 -36.85 -25.58 6.75
CA GLY A 34 -37.96 -24.83 6.16
C GLY A 34 -38.96 -25.74 5.46
N GLY A 35 -40.17 -25.24 5.24
CA GLY A 35 -41.24 -25.93 4.54
C GLY A 35 -41.06 -25.90 3.00
N GLN A 36 -42.17 -26.20 2.27
CA GLN A 36 -42.17 -26.27 0.80
C GLN A 36 -41.57 -25.05 0.10
N HIS A 37 -41.75 -23.85 0.63
CA HIS A 37 -41.27 -22.61 0.03
C HIS A 37 -39.74 -22.55 -0.04
N VAL A 38 -39.02 -22.98 1.00
CA VAL A 38 -37.55 -22.98 1.05
C VAL A 38 -36.95 -23.96 0.01
N ASN A 39 -37.64 -25.10 -0.18
CA ASN A 39 -37.17 -26.14 -1.10
C ASN A 39 -37.51 -25.88 -2.58
N THR A 40 -38.50 -25.02 -2.86
CA THR A 40 -38.99 -24.76 -4.22
C THR A 40 -38.47 -23.42 -4.79
N THR A 41 -38.22 -22.38 -3.93
CA THR A 41 -37.93 -21.04 -4.39
C THR A 41 -36.43 -20.72 -4.29
N GLU A 42 -35.88 -20.22 -5.37
CA GLU A 42 -34.48 -19.74 -5.43
C GLU A 42 -34.36 -18.31 -4.88
N SER A 43 -34.48 -18.16 -3.58
CA SER A 43 -34.42 -16.86 -2.90
C SER A 43 -33.01 -16.46 -2.47
N ALA A 44 -32.11 -17.41 -2.35
CA ALA A 44 -30.70 -17.13 -2.00
C ALA A 44 -29.91 -16.61 -3.20
N ILE A 45 -29.01 -15.66 -2.95
CA ILE A 45 -28.12 -15.05 -3.95
C ILE A 45 -26.68 -15.33 -3.58
N ARG A 46 -25.92 -15.79 -4.57
CA ARG A 46 -24.47 -15.93 -4.50
C ARG A 46 -23.84 -14.93 -5.47
N LEU A 47 -23.02 -14.03 -4.94
CA LEU A 47 -22.22 -13.11 -5.74
C LEU A 47 -20.75 -13.55 -5.69
N THR A 48 -20.09 -13.59 -6.85
CA THR A 48 -18.67 -13.86 -6.95
C THR A 48 -18.02 -12.73 -7.73
N HIS A 49 -17.08 -12.04 -7.11
CA HIS A 49 -16.27 -11.03 -7.78
C HIS A 49 -15.12 -11.72 -8.51
N LEU A 50 -15.16 -11.72 -9.84
CA LEU A 50 -14.25 -12.49 -10.70
C LEU A 50 -12.76 -12.14 -10.49
N PRO A 51 -12.34 -10.85 -10.43
CA PRO A 51 -10.92 -10.51 -10.30
C PRO A 51 -10.30 -10.93 -8.97
N THR A 52 -11.07 -10.89 -7.86
CA THR A 52 -10.56 -11.19 -6.51
C THR A 52 -10.96 -12.55 -5.98
N GLY A 53 -11.91 -13.24 -6.62
CA GLY A 53 -12.46 -14.51 -6.18
C GLY A 53 -13.32 -14.42 -4.91
N ILE A 54 -13.62 -13.23 -4.40
CA ILE A 54 -14.43 -13.06 -3.19
C ILE A 54 -15.87 -13.46 -3.47
N THR A 55 -16.38 -14.38 -2.68
CA THR A 55 -17.75 -14.88 -2.78
C THR A 55 -18.58 -14.46 -1.56
N VAL A 56 -19.80 -14.00 -1.82
CA VAL A 56 -20.81 -13.65 -0.80
C VAL A 56 -22.09 -14.39 -1.07
N VAL A 57 -22.64 -15.05 -0.06
CA VAL A 57 -23.93 -15.74 -0.14
C VAL A 57 -24.87 -15.04 0.82
N MET A 58 -26.10 -14.71 0.35
CA MET A 58 -27.16 -14.08 1.14
C MET A 58 -28.46 -14.82 0.99
N GLN A 59 -29.07 -15.15 2.14
CA GLN A 59 -30.34 -15.88 2.20
C GLN A 59 -31.24 -15.42 3.34
N ASP A 60 -31.01 -14.21 3.89
CA ASP A 60 -31.65 -13.71 5.11
C ASP A 60 -33.13 -13.33 4.90
N GLU A 61 -33.46 -12.87 3.70
CA GLU A 61 -34.77 -12.34 3.35
C GLU A 61 -35.54 -13.32 2.46
N ARG A 62 -36.88 -13.25 2.53
CA ARG A 62 -37.75 -14.01 1.62
C ARG A 62 -37.66 -13.52 0.17
N SER A 63 -37.33 -12.24 -0.03
CA SER A 63 -37.25 -11.61 -1.33
C SER A 63 -35.82 -11.71 -1.94
N GLN A 64 -35.73 -12.33 -3.11
CA GLN A 64 -34.51 -12.43 -3.89
C GLN A 64 -33.85 -11.06 -4.15
N HIS A 65 -34.66 -10.03 -4.48
CA HIS A 65 -34.17 -8.68 -4.73
C HIS A 65 -33.52 -8.07 -3.50
N ARG A 66 -34.12 -8.24 -2.31
CA ARG A 66 -33.53 -7.75 -1.06
C ARG A 66 -32.24 -8.48 -0.71
N ASN A 67 -32.18 -9.78 -0.94
CA ASN A 67 -30.95 -10.55 -0.78
C ASN A 67 -29.86 -10.08 -1.74
N LYS A 68 -30.22 -9.77 -2.99
CA LYS A 68 -29.29 -9.22 -3.98
C LYS A 68 -28.71 -7.88 -3.53
N ASP A 69 -29.55 -6.95 -3.09
CA ASP A 69 -29.09 -5.63 -2.62
C ASP A 69 -28.18 -5.73 -1.39
N LYS A 70 -28.56 -6.59 -0.42
CA LYS A 70 -27.70 -6.88 0.73
C LYS A 70 -26.37 -7.50 0.31
N ALA A 71 -26.40 -8.47 -0.59
CA ALA A 71 -25.21 -9.15 -1.09
C ALA A 71 -24.22 -8.17 -1.76
N PHE A 72 -24.73 -7.22 -2.56
CA PHE A 72 -23.89 -6.17 -3.15
C PHE A 72 -23.27 -5.23 -2.11
N LYS A 73 -24.03 -4.87 -1.07
CA LYS A 73 -23.50 -4.05 0.03
C LYS A 73 -22.38 -4.78 0.78
N VAL A 74 -22.58 -6.06 1.10
CA VAL A 74 -21.57 -6.88 1.79
C VAL A 74 -20.34 -7.12 0.90
N LEU A 75 -20.56 -7.39 -0.40
CA LEU A 75 -19.45 -7.56 -1.34
C LEU A 75 -18.59 -6.30 -1.42
N ARG A 76 -19.23 -5.13 -1.53
CA ARG A 76 -18.54 -3.82 -1.55
C ARG A 76 -17.74 -3.60 -0.26
N ALA A 77 -18.32 -3.89 0.90
CA ALA A 77 -17.64 -3.77 2.18
C ALA A 77 -16.40 -4.69 2.27
N ARG A 78 -16.51 -5.96 1.85
CA ARG A 78 -15.38 -6.91 1.83
C ARG A 78 -14.26 -6.50 0.87
N LEU A 79 -14.62 -5.98 -0.30
CA LEU A 79 -13.63 -5.48 -1.26
C LEU A 79 -12.92 -4.24 -0.73
N PHE A 80 -13.65 -3.35 -0.08
CA PHE A 80 -13.08 -2.17 0.56
C PHE A 80 -12.12 -2.55 1.69
N GLU A 81 -12.53 -3.47 2.56
CA GLU A 81 -11.70 -3.98 3.65
C GLU A 81 -10.41 -4.63 3.13
N ARG A 82 -10.51 -5.45 2.08
CA ARG A 82 -9.34 -6.06 1.43
C ARG A 82 -8.40 -5.00 0.88
N LYS A 83 -8.91 -4.03 0.12
CA LYS A 83 -8.10 -2.93 -0.42
C LYS A 83 -7.39 -2.17 0.69
N ARG A 84 -8.11 -1.83 1.76
CA ARG A 84 -7.54 -1.16 2.92
C ARG A 84 -6.44 -1.98 3.59
N THR A 85 -6.64 -3.27 3.76
CA THR A 85 -5.64 -4.18 4.36
C THR A 85 -4.39 -4.28 3.47
N GLU A 86 -4.55 -4.37 2.16
CA GLU A 86 -3.45 -4.38 1.20
C GLU A 86 -2.66 -3.06 1.24
N GLU A 87 -3.34 -1.90 1.28
CA GLU A 87 -2.71 -0.59 1.41
C GLU A 87 -1.98 -0.42 2.75
N GLU A 88 -2.59 -0.89 3.85
CA GLU A 88 -1.95 -0.85 5.18
C GLU A 88 -0.71 -1.73 5.22
N ALA A 89 -0.77 -2.93 4.64
CA ALA A 89 0.38 -3.84 4.54
C ALA A 89 1.51 -3.22 3.70
N GLN A 90 1.18 -2.60 2.58
CA GLN A 90 2.16 -1.90 1.75
C GLN A 90 2.82 -0.76 2.52
N ARG A 91 2.05 0.10 3.18
CA ARG A 91 2.57 1.20 4.01
C ARG A 91 3.44 0.69 5.17
N GLN A 92 3.08 -0.44 5.77
CA GLN A 92 3.90 -1.06 6.81
C GLN A 92 5.22 -1.59 6.25
N SER A 93 5.19 -2.21 5.07
CA SER A 93 6.39 -2.68 4.37
C SER A 93 7.33 -1.51 4.02
N GLU A 94 6.80 -0.43 3.45
CA GLU A 94 7.56 0.78 3.15
C GLU A 94 8.18 1.40 4.43
N ARG A 95 7.39 1.47 5.52
CA ARG A 95 7.91 1.95 6.81
C ARG A 95 9.01 1.06 7.35
N ALA A 96 8.89 -0.25 7.21
CA ALA A 96 9.90 -1.21 7.66
C ALA A 96 11.19 -1.05 6.85
N GLN A 97 11.09 -0.89 5.52
CA GLN A 97 12.24 -0.65 4.65
C GLN A 97 12.98 0.65 5.00
N ILE A 98 12.24 1.75 5.19
CA ILE A 98 12.85 3.05 5.53
C ILE A 98 13.44 3.05 6.95
N ARG A 99 12.80 2.34 7.90
CA ARG A 99 13.30 2.26 9.27
C ARG A 99 14.62 1.50 9.36
N GLY A 100 14.87 0.55 8.44
CA GLY A 100 15.99 -0.39 8.57
C GLY A 100 15.88 -1.20 9.86
N HIS A 101 16.94 -1.82 10.28
CA HIS A 101 16.99 -2.57 11.56
C HIS A 101 17.14 -1.65 12.78
N GLY A 102 17.43 -0.35 12.57
CA GLY A 102 17.66 0.62 13.64
C GLY A 102 18.92 0.32 14.46
N ASP A 103 19.78 -0.52 13.94
CA ASP A 103 21.01 -0.92 14.58
C ASP A 103 22.04 0.22 14.61
N ARG A 104 22.89 0.21 15.62
CA ARG A 104 23.96 1.19 15.80
C ARG A 104 24.98 1.19 14.65
N SER A 105 24.99 0.13 13.85
CA SER A 105 25.80 -0.05 12.65
C SER A 105 25.31 0.75 11.43
N GLU A 106 24.03 1.09 11.37
CA GLU A 106 23.44 1.89 10.29
C GLU A 106 23.73 3.38 10.48
N ARG A 107 24.98 3.74 10.23
CA ARG A 107 25.42 5.14 10.29
C ARG A 107 25.04 5.84 8.99
N ILE A 108 24.12 6.79 9.05
CA ILE A 108 23.78 7.63 7.91
C ILE A 108 24.87 8.68 7.70
N ARG A 109 25.19 9.44 8.76
CA ARG A 109 26.17 10.53 8.68
C ARG A 109 27.00 10.59 9.98
N THR A 110 28.28 10.87 9.84
CA THR A 110 29.19 11.04 10.99
C THR A 110 29.71 12.48 11.01
N TYR A 111 29.57 13.11 12.17
CA TYR A 111 30.11 14.44 12.47
C TYR A 111 31.27 14.29 13.44
N ASN A 112 32.47 14.64 12.99
CA ASN A 112 33.68 14.56 13.80
C ASN A 112 34.15 15.97 14.14
N PHE A 113 33.82 16.44 15.34
CA PHE A 113 34.14 17.78 15.81
C PHE A 113 35.63 18.04 15.95
N PRO A 114 36.48 17.13 16.50
CA PRO A 114 37.90 17.37 16.65
C PRO A 114 38.65 17.58 15.33
N THR A 115 38.16 16.97 14.25
CA THR A 115 38.82 17.06 12.92
C THR A 115 38.05 17.90 11.92
N ASP A 116 36.97 18.57 12.36
CA ASP A 116 36.06 19.37 11.53
C ASP A 116 35.60 18.62 10.27
N ARG A 117 35.30 17.31 10.40
CA ARG A 117 35.02 16.43 9.29
C ARG A 117 33.60 15.86 9.35
N ILE A 118 32.93 15.91 8.21
CA ILE A 118 31.59 15.34 8.02
C ILE A 118 31.71 14.26 6.95
N SER A 119 31.13 13.07 7.23
CA SER A 119 31.07 11.96 6.27
C SER A 119 29.66 11.46 6.15
N ASP A 120 29.09 11.45 4.93
CA ASP A 120 27.83 10.79 4.63
C ASP A 120 28.12 9.42 4.04
N HIS A 121 27.66 8.37 4.75
CA HIS A 121 27.97 6.99 4.41
C HIS A 121 27.12 6.44 3.27
N ARG A 122 26.03 7.10 2.93
CA ARG A 122 25.15 6.68 1.82
C ARG A 122 25.81 6.92 0.45
N ILE A 123 26.50 8.05 0.33
CA ILE A 123 27.18 8.47 -0.91
C ILE A 123 28.70 8.46 -0.78
N SER A 124 29.24 7.93 0.35
CA SER A 124 30.67 7.90 0.64
C SER A 124 31.39 9.26 0.49
N MET A 125 30.65 10.34 0.73
CA MET A 125 31.15 11.72 0.60
C MET A 125 31.68 12.23 1.92
N THR A 126 32.86 12.86 1.90
CA THR A 126 33.50 13.48 3.06
C THR A 126 33.88 14.92 2.77
N ARG A 127 33.58 15.83 3.70
CA ARG A 127 33.91 17.27 3.62
C ARG A 127 34.33 17.81 4.99
N HIS A 128 34.91 18.99 4.98
CA HIS A 128 35.26 19.79 6.16
C HIS A 128 34.37 21.03 6.26
N GLY A 129 34.18 21.59 7.44
CA GLY A 129 33.34 22.77 7.66
C GLY A 129 32.04 22.45 8.40
N LEU A 130 32.15 21.88 9.59
CA LEU A 130 31.02 21.50 10.45
C LEU A 130 30.07 22.66 10.74
N ASP A 131 30.58 23.83 11.01
CA ASP A 131 29.78 25.02 11.32
C ASP A 131 28.92 25.46 10.15
N ASN A 132 29.48 25.46 8.95
CA ASN A 132 28.74 25.77 7.71
C ASN A 132 27.62 24.76 7.47
N MET A 133 27.91 23.48 7.66
CA MET A 133 26.93 22.41 7.51
C MET A 133 25.77 22.53 8.52
N LEU A 134 26.08 22.81 9.80
CA LEU A 134 25.07 22.90 10.85
C LEU A 134 24.22 24.18 10.75
N GLN A 135 24.76 25.24 10.19
CA GLN A 135 24.04 26.49 9.92
C GLN A 135 23.18 26.43 8.64
N GLY A 136 23.26 25.33 7.86
CA GLY A 136 22.53 25.23 6.60
C GLY A 136 23.14 26.03 5.45
N GLY A 137 24.48 26.19 5.45
CA GLY A 137 25.20 26.89 4.39
C GLY A 137 25.43 26.05 3.12
N ASP A 138 26.26 26.54 2.22
CA ASP A 138 26.53 25.95 0.89
C ASP A 138 26.90 24.46 0.96
N LEU A 139 27.61 24.08 2.02
CA LEU A 139 27.99 22.68 2.22
C LEU A 139 26.78 21.76 2.44
N PHE A 140 25.74 22.24 3.12
CA PHE A 140 24.49 21.51 3.29
C PHE A 140 23.79 21.28 1.95
N ASP A 141 23.78 22.28 1.09
CA ASP A 141 23.18 22.19 -0.24
C ASP A 141 23.99 21.26 -1.15
N GLU A 142 25.34 21.26 -1.07
CA GLU A 142 26.20 20.34 -1.79
C GLU A 142 25.89 18.87 -1.44
N PHE A 143 25.75 18.54 -0.16
CA PHE A 143 25.37 17.20 0.28
C PHE A 143 23.97 16.80 -0.20
N ASN A 144 23.00 17.72 -0.13
CA ASN A 144 21.65 17.46 -0.60
C ASN A 144 21.58 17.24 -2.11
N GLN A 145 22.36 18.00 -2.88
CA GLN A 145 22.44 17.84 -4.32
C GLN A 145 23.05 16.48 -4.69
N SER A 146 24.16 16.12 -4.06
CA SER A 146 24.83 14.83 -4.28
C SER A 146 23.94 13.64 -3.92
N LEU A 147 23.13 13.75 -2.86
CA LEU A 147 22.15 12.72 -2.50
C LEU A 147 21.03 12.58 -3.53
N ARG A 148 20.51 13.70 -4.04
CA ARG A 148 19.48 13.69 -5.09
C ARG A 148 20.00 13.09 -6.39
N ASP A 149 21.25 13.35 -6.72
CA ASP A 149 21.85 12.83 -7.95
C ASP A 149 22.11 11.33 -7.83
N SER A 150 22.58 10.85 -6.67
CA SER A 150 22.70 9.41 -6.36
C SER A 150 21.35 8.70 -6.44
N GLU A 151 20.29 9.28 -5.87
CA GLU A 151 18.94 8.70 -5.94
C GLU A 151 18.41 8.62 -7.38
N LYS A 152 18.67 9.65 -8.20
CA LYS A 152 18.31 9.62 -9.62
C LYS A 152 19.05 8.51 -10.38
N GLU A 153 20.35 8.33 -10.11
CA GLU A 153 21.15 7.27 -10.72
C GLU A 153 20.62 5.88 -10.35
N GLU A 154 20.36 5.64 -9.06
CA GLU A 154 19.77 4.38 -8.59
C GLU A 154 18.41 4.09 -9.25
N ARG A 155 17.57 5.12 -9.37
CA ARG A 155 16.26 5.01 -10.01
C ARG A 155 16.39 4.70 -11.51
N LEU A 156 17.33 5.31 -12.20
CA LEU A 156 17.62 5.00 -13.62
C LEU A 156 18.09 3.56 -13.78
N VAL A 157 18.99 3.08 -12.93
CA VAL A 157 19.47 1.70 -12.94
C VAL A 157 18.34 0.71 -12.68
N SER A 158 17.43 1.01 -11.74
CA SER A 158 16.27 0.16 -11.46
C SER A 158 15.32 0.06 -12.66
N LEU A 159 15.04 1.18 -13.32
CA LEU A 159 14.21 1.24 -14.53
C LEU A 159 14.84 0.46 -15.70
N LEU A 160 16.15 0.56 -15.89
CA LEU A 160 16.85 -0.21 -16.92
C LEU A 160 16.74 -1.71 -16.69
N ARG A 161 16.89 -2.17 -15.43
CA ARG A 161 16.72 -3.57 -15.07
C ARG A 161 15.29 -4.09 -15.31
N GLU A 162 14.28 -3.26 -15.04
CA GLU A 162 12.88 -3.60 -15.33
C GLU A 162 12.63 -3.73 -16.83
N VAL A 163 13.17 -2.82 -17.64
CA VAL A 163 13.06 -2.89 -19.11
C VAL A 163 13.74 -4.13 -19.66
N GLU A 164 14.94 -4.48 -19.16
CA GLU A 164 15.67 -5.71 -19.56
C GLU A 164 14.90 -6.99 -19.20
N LYS A 165 14.22 -7.00 -18.04
CA LYS A 165 13.43 -8.14 -17.58
C LYS A 165 12.14 -8.36 -18.37
N ASN A 166 11.62 -7.30 -18.99
CA ASN A 166 10.38 -7.31 -19.78
C ASN A 166 10.66 -7.53 -21.29
N ARG A 167 11.91 -7.78 -21.68
CA ARG A 167 12.36 -8.04 -23.05
C ARG A 167 12.67 -9.52 -23.25
#